data_356147302edeb829ec38c8e78462ec7f
#
_entry.id   356147302edeb829ec38c8e78462ec7f
#
_cell.length_a   1.000
_cell.length_b   1.000
_cell.length_c   1.000
_cell.angle_alpha   90.00
_cell.angle_beta   90.00
_cell.angle_gamma   90.00
#
_symmetry.space_group_name_H-M   'P 1'
#
loop_
_entity.id
_entity.type
_entity.pdbx_description
1 polymer ?
#
loop_
_entity_poly.entity_id
_entity_poly.type
_entity_poly.pdbx_seq_one_letter_code
_entity_poly.pdbx_strand_id
1 'polypeptide(L)' 'MFTPGYWIDHYGNIHNIKEISVDYLKNIINFLKKELESEEYNLIETIAIRNKIDELEEEAVSRGIF' A
#
# COMPACT_ATOMS: atom_id res chain seq x y z
N MET A 1 10.90 -3.70 -4.17
CA MET A 1 9.62 -4.17 -4.68
C MET A 1 8.69 -4.57 -3.54
N PHE A 2 7.41 -4.79 -3.82
CA PHE A 2 6.41 -5.03 -2.76
C PHE A 2 6.48 -6.46 -2.25
N THR A 3 6.63 -6.61 -0.93
CA THR A 3 6.65 -7.91 -0.25
C THR A 3 5.34 -8.08 0.51
N PRO A 4 4.63 -9.21 0.36
CA PRO A 4 3.38 -9.43 1.11
C PRO A 4 3.60 -9.28 2.62
N GLY A 5 2.67 -8.60 3.28
CA GLY A 5 2.69 -8.38 4.72
C GLY A 5 3.53 -7.20 5.19
N TYR A 6 4.29 -6.58 4.29
CA TYR A 6 5.20 -5.49 4.66
C TYR A 6 5.08 -4.30 3.73
N TRP A 7 5.37 -3.12 4.27
CA TRP A 7 5.50 -1.89 3.52
C TRP A 7 6.91 -1.35 3.71
N ILE A 8 7.60 -1.04 2.62
CA ILE A 8 8.93 -0.45 2.66
C ILE A 8 8.79 1.01 2.26
N ASP A 9 9.15 1.92 3.16
CA ASP A 9 8.96 3.35 2.93
C ASP A 9 10.07 3.93 2.05
N HIS A 10 9.97 5.24 1.79
CA HIS A 10 10.89 5.97 0.95
C HIS A 10 12.35 5.89 1.43
N TYR A 11 12.55 5.72 2.73
CA TYR A 11 13.88 5.66 3.35
C TYR A 11 14.40 4.23 3.51
N GLY A 12 13.66 3.25 3.01
CA GLY A 12 14.04 1.85 3.12
C GLY A 12 13.66 1.17 4.42
N ASN A 13 12.88 1.85 5.27
CA ASN A 13 12.42 1.24 6.53
C ASN A 13 11.28 0.25 6.24
N ILE A 14 11.35 -0.91 6.88
CA ILE A 14 10.38 -1.98 6.69
C ILE A 14 9.34 -1.90 7.79
N HIS A 15 8.07 -1.84 7.41
CA HIS A 15 6.94 -1.77 8.33
C HIS A 15 6.06 -3.00 8.17
N ASN A 16 5.67 -3.61 9.29
CA ASN A 16 4.69 -4.68 9.28
C ASN A 16 3.30 -4.03 9.11
N ILE A 17 2.59 -4.40 8.05
CA ILE A 17 1.30 -3.78 7.71
C ILE A 17 0.30 -3.93 8.86
N LYS A 18 0.35 -5.02 9.61
CA LYS A 18 -0.56 -5.24 10.74
C LYS A 18 -0.27 -4.35 11.95
N GLU A 19 0.91 -3.75 11.99
CA GLU A 19 1.37 -2.95 13.14
C GLU A 19 1.40 -1.45 12.88
N ILE A 20 1.21 -1.02 11.63
CA ILE A 20 1.22 0.42 11.33
C ILE A 20 -0.05 1.10 11.82
N SER A 21 0.04 2.41 12.08
CA SER A 21 -1.10 3.19 12.56
C SER A 21 -2.17 3.32 11.47
N VAL A 22 -3.41 3.61 11.91
CA VAL A 22 -4.53 3.84 11.00
C VAL A 22 -4.23 4.99 10.04
N ASP A 23 -3.69 6.08 10.55
CA ASP A 23 -3.38 7.26 9.72
C ASP A 23 -2.33 6.94 8.67
N TYR A 24 -1.28 6.21 9.06
CA TYR A 24 -0.25 5.82 8.11
C TYR A 24 -0.79 4.87 7.05
N LEU A 25 -1.61 3.92 7.46
CA LEU A 25 -2.26 2.98 6.54
C LEU A 25 -3.09 3.72 5.48
N LYS A 26 -3.91 4.68 5.90
CA LYS A 26 -4.70 5.49 4.98
C LYS A 26 -3.82 6.31 4.04
N ASN A 27 -2.73 6.88 4.57
CA ASN A 27 -1.81 7.69 3.77
C ASN A 27 -1.15 6.86 2.68
N ILE A 28 -0.73 5.62 3.00
CA ILE A 28 -0.12 4.73 2.00
C ILE A 28 -1.12 4.38 0.92
N ILE A 29 -2.35 4.04 1.30
CA ILE A 29 -3.40 3.69 0.33
C ILE A 29 -3.63 4.86 -0.63
N ASN A 30 -3.78 6.06 -0.10
CA ASN A 30 -4.00 7.25 -0.93
C ASN A 30 -2.81 7.56 -1.83
N PHE A 31 -1.60 7.40 -1.30
CA PHE A 31 -0.38 7.59 -2.08
C PHE A 31 -0.33 6.63 -3.27
N LEU A 32 -0.59 5.35 -3.03
CA LEU A 32 -0.55 4.35 -4.10
C LEU A 32 -1.64 4.56 -5.14
N LYS A 33 -2.82 4.99 -4.72
CA LYS A 33 -3.90 5.30 -5.66
C LYS A 33 -3.53 6.46 -6.57
N LYS A 34 -2.87 7.50 -6.03
CA LYS A 34 -2.37 8.61 -6.82
C LYS A 34 -1.28 8.18 -7.79
N GLU A 35 -0.40 7.29 -7.36
CA GLU A 35 0.65 6.77 -8.23
C GLU A 35 0.08 6.04 -9.43
N LEU A 36 -1.01 5.29 -9.25
CA LEU A 36 -1.68 4.64 -10.37
C LEU A 36 -2.25 5.62 -11.38
N GLU A 37 -2.67 6.80 -10.92
CA GLU A 37 -3.23 7.83 -11.81
C GLU A 37 -2.17 8.50 -12.68
N SER A 38 -0.90 8.40 -12.32
CA SER A 38 0.18 9.07 -13.06
C SER A 38 0.48 8.45 -14.42
N GLU A 39 0.04 7.22 -14.64
CA GLU A 39 0.25 6.47 -15.89
C GLU A 39 1.73 6.26 -16.26
N GLU A 40 2.65 6.42 -15.28
CA GLU A 40 4.08 6.27 -15.50
C GLU A 40 4.57 4.84 -15.39
N TYR A 41 3.70 3.91 -15.03
CA TYR A 41 4.08 2.53 -14.72
C TYR A 41 3.71 1.60 -15.85
N ASN A 42 4.54 0.58 -16.08
CA ASN A 42 4.21 -0.49 -17.03
C ASN A 42 3.15 -1.42 -16.41
N LEU A 43 2.70 -2.39 -17.20
CA LEU A 43 1.63 -3.29 -16.76
C LEU A 43 2.00 -4.09 -15.51
N ILE A 44 3.24 -4.59 -15.46
CA ILE A 44 3.70 -5.40 -14.32
C ILE A 44 3.72 -4.56 -13.04
N GLU A 45 4.25 -3.35 -13.14
CA GLU A 45 4.29 -2.43 -12.00
C GLU A 45 2.89 -2.03 -11.55
N THR A 46 1.99 -1.79 -12.49
CA THR A 46 0.59 -1.45 -12.19
C THR A 46 -0.09 -2.57 -11.43
N ILE A 47 0.11 -3.83 -11.84
CA ILE A 47 -0.45 -4.99 -11.14
C ILE A 47 0.11 -5.08 -9.73
N ALA A 48 1.41 -4.88 -9.56
CA ALA A 48 2.04 -4.93 -8.24
C ALA A 48 1.47 -3.86 -7.31
N ILE A 49 1.29 -2.63 -7.81
CA ILE A 49 0.71 -1.53 -7.02
C ILE A 49 -0.73 -1.85 -6.63
N ARG A 50 -1.54 -2.35 -7.56
CA ARG A 50 -2.94 -2.72 -7.27
C ARG A 50 -3.02 -3.82 -6.22
N ASN A 51 -2.16 -4.83 -6.31
CA ASN A 51 -2.12 -5.91 -5.33
C ASN A 51 -1.77 -5.36 -3.94
N LYS A 52 -0.84 -4.42 -3.86
CA LYS A 52 -0.48 -3.80 -2.59
C LYS A 52 -1.64 -2.97 -2.03
N ILE A 53 -2.35 -2.22 -2.87
CA ILE A 53 -3.53 -1.48 -2.44
C ILE A 53 -4.57 -2.42 -1.87
N ASP A 54 -4.85 -3.54 -2.55
CA ASP A 54 -5.82 -4.53 -2.08
C ASP A 54 -5.43 -5.08 -0.71
N GLU A 55 -4.15 -5.41 -0.52
CA GLU A 55 -3.64 -5.91 0.76
C GLU A 55 -3.84 -4.89 1.88
N LEU A 56 -3.52 -3.62 1.61
CA LEU A 56 -3.67 -2.55 2.59
C LEU A 56 -5.14 -2.29 2.90
N GLU A 57 -6.00 -2.32 1.89
CA GLU A 57 -7.44 -2.14 2.09
C GLU A 57 -8.05 -3.30 2.89
N GLU A 58 -7.59 -4.53 2.66
CA GLU A 58 -8.04 -5.66 3.46
C GLU A 58 -7.68 -5.48 4.93
N GLU A 59 -6.50 -4.97 5.23
CA GLU A 59 -6.12 -4.68 6.61
C GLU A 59 -7.01 -3.59 7.19
N ALA A 60 -7.33 -2.56 6.42
CA ALA A 60 -8.20 -1.47 6.86
C ALA A 60 -9.61 -1.99 7.16
N VAL A 61 -10.16 -2.85 6.31
CA VAL A 61 -11.46 -3.48 6.53
C VAL A 61 -11.43 -4.34 7.78
N SER A 62 -10.35 -5.11 7.96
CA SER A 62 -10.18 -5.97 9.15
C SER A 62 -10.19 -5.15 10.44
N ARG A 63 -9.72 -3.91 10.40
CA ARG A 63 -9.72 -3.02 11.57
C ARG A 63 -11.01 -2.23 11.73
N GLY A 64 -11.96 -2.37 10.79
CA GLY A 64 -13.20 -1.62 10.82
C GLY A 64 -13.08 -0.16 10.39
N ILE A 65 -12.06 0.17 9.59
CA ILE A 65 -11.81 1.55 9.13
C ILE A 65 -12.72 1.92 7.96
N PHE A 66 -13.02 0.97 7.11
CA PHE A 66 -13.86 1.18 5.93
C PHE A 66 -15.19 0.46 6.07
#